data_705d704b348e98522fb7424204d17768
#
_entry.id   705d704b348e98522fb7424204d17768
#
_cell.length_a   1.000
_cell.length_b   1.000
_cell.length_c   1.000
_cell.angle_alpha   90.00
_cell.angle_beta   90.00
_cell.angle_gamma   90.00
#
_symmetry.space_group_name_H-M   'P 1'
#
loop_
_entity.id
_entity.type
_entity.pdbx_description
1 polymer ?
#
loop_
_entity_poly.entity_id
_entity_poly.type
_entity_poly.pdbx_seq_one_letter_code
_entity_poly.pdbx_strand_id
1 'polypeptide(L)'
;MKKGKIVLGLCGFCLLLSSCGSSQNATVGNNTDPNNHSVSTTSMSRETSDIQYLKKDLENGTVSIWYFETSTPQDTIAIPEEINGKTVSQIGERLFEGNEEVKTVILPKTVRAIGNSAFNFATTLEKVEISGPVEILENSSFYGCNSLQELNFPDGLKKIGDHAITACSSLTDLYLPGTVEEIDEDNFALCGEPLKIHVPAGSETEARLQEIMKSNGDLNIQIVEE
;
A
#
# COMPACT_ATOMS: atom_id res chain seq x y z
N MET A 1 31.06 14.32 -8.18
CA MET A 1 29.87 13.99 -7.37
C MET A 1 28.82 13.41 -8.32
N LYS A 2 28.63 12.10 -8.33
CA LYS A 2 27.65 11.41 -9.19
C LYS A 2 26.27 11.58 -8.54
N LYS A 3 25.36 12.27 -9.23
CA LYS A 3 23.94 12.32 -8.86
C LYS A 3 23.34 10.93 -9.19
N GLY A 4 23.11 10.12 -8.18
CA GLY A 4 22.39 8.85 -8.34
C GLY A 4 20.92 9.16 -8.59
N LYS A 5 20.37 8.65 -9.71
CA LYS A 5 18.93 8.55 -9.90
C LYS A 5 18.45 7.35 -9.09
N ILE A 6 17.56 7.60 -8.16
CA ILE A 6 16.92 6.55 -7.38
C ILE A 6 15.70 6.11 -8.19
N VAL A 7 15.80 4.91 -8.76
CA VAL A 7 14.69 4.25 -9.45
C VAL A 7 14.14 3.20 -8.50
N LEU A 8 13.00 3.47 -7.89
CA LEU A 8 12.28 2.54 -7.03
C LEU A 8 11.16 1.87 -7.83
N GLY A 9 11.33 0.59 -8.08
CA GLY A 9 10.34 -0.25 -8.74
C GLY A 9 10.77 -0.72 -10.13
N LEU A 10 11.62 -1.74 -10.18
CA LEU A 10 11.97 -2.45 -11.41
C LEU A 10 10.88 -3.47 -11.77
N CYS A 11 9.91 -3.06 -12.59
CA CYS A 11 9.27 -4.00 -13.51
C CYS A 11 9.61 -3.54 -14.93
N GLY A 12 10.38 -4.37 -15.63
CA GLY A 12 11.11 -4.07 -16.85
C GLY A 12 10.38 -3.28 -17.91
N PHE A 13 10.70 -2.01 -18.04
CA PHE A 13 10.67 -1.32 -19.33
C PHE A 13 11.70 -0.18 -19.28
N CYS A 14 12.87 -0.45 -19.84
CA CYS A 14 13.92 0.53 -20.01
C CYS A 14 13.54 1.48 -21.16
N LEU A 15 13.15 2.73 -20.86
CA LEU A 15 13.10 3.80 -21.86
C LEU A 15 14.19 4.81 -21.52
N LEU A 16 15.27 4.74 -22.32
CA LEU A 16 16.32 5.76 -22.38
C LEU A 16 15.71 7.07 -22.91
N LEU A 17 15.65 8.09 -22.08
CA LEU A 17 15.47 9.46 -22.53
C LEU A 17 16.74 10.26 -22.25
N SER A 18 17.55 10.43 -23.32
CA SER A 18 18.60 11.44 -23.33
C SER A 18 18.00 12.83 -23.54
N SER A 19 18.59 13.78 -22.84
CA SER A 19 18.24 15.19 -22.80
C SER A 19 18.21 15.86 -24.18
N CYS A 20 17.22 16.67 -24.49
CA CYS A 20 17.37 18.06 -24.86
C CYS A 20 15.99 18.72 -25.04
N GLY A 21 15.91 19.98 -24.64
CA GLY A 21 14.70 20.76 -24.48
C GLY A 21 13.85 20.96 -25.73
N SER A 22 12.66 21.27 -25.45
CA SER A 22 11.59 21.99 -26.14
C SER A 22 10.28 21.20 -26.21
N SER A 23 9.20 21.89 -25.91
CA SER A 23 7.81 21.44 -25.97
C SER A 23 7.50 20.67 -27.24
N GLN A 24 7.07 19.43 -27.13
CA GLN A 24 6.18 18.79 -28.12
C GLN A 24 5.41 17.65 -27.47
N ASN A 25 4.08 17.65 -27.65
CA ASN A 25 3.17 16.53 -27.38
C ASN A 25 3.61 15.31 -28.18
N ALA A 26 4.02 14.25 -27.51
CA ALA A 26 4.25 12.96 -28.12
C ALA A 26 3.03 12.05 -27.91
N THR A 27 2.26 11.86 -28.96
CA THR A 27 1.25 10.81 -29.10
C THR A 27 1.99 9.48 -29.33
N VAL A 28 1.91 8.54 -28.43
CA VAL A 28 2.46 7.20 -28.60
C VAL A 28 1.35 6.24 -29.00
N GLY A 29 1.58 5.55 -30.12
CA GLY A 29 0.63 4.69 -30.78
C GLY A 29 0.26 3.42 -30.01
N ASN A 30 -0.94 2.92 -30.30
CA ASN A 30 -1.54 1.70 -29.81
C ASN A 30 -0.68 0.47 -30.17
N ASN A 31 -0.22 -0.24 -29.15
CA ASN A 31 0.17 -1.64 -29.29
C ASN A 31 -0.87 -2.49 -28.57
N THR A 32 -1.58 -3.30 -29.32
CA THR A 32 -2.57 -4.24 -28.82
C THR A 32 -1.90 -5.57 -28.48
N ASP A 33 -1.82 -5.89 -27.18
CA ASP A 33 -1.50 -7.22 -26.67
C ASP A 33 -2.81 -7.97 -26.36
N PRO A 34 -2.97 -9.25 -26.71
CA PRO A 34 -4.25 -9.98 -26.64
C PRO A 34 -4.72 -10.35 -25.22
N ASN A 35 -4.04 -9.95 -24.15
CA ASN A 35 -4.51 -10.06 -22.76
C ASN A 35 -4.93 -8.71 -22.17
N ASN A 36 -5.76 -8.06 -22.91
CA ASN A 36 -6.40 -6.79 -22.71
C ASN A 36 -6.67 -6.36 -21.26
N HIS A 37 -5.73 -5.62 -20.67
CA HIS A 37 -6.00 -4.58 -19.70
C HIS A 37 -5.65 -3.25 -20.35
N SER A 38 -6.68 -2.51 -20.73
CA SER A 38 -6.60 -1.18 -21.36
C SER A 38 -5.85 -0.22 -20.43
N VAL A 39 -4.55 -0.04 -20.68
CA VAL A 39 -3.73 0.95 -19.99
C VAL A 39 -4.02 2.31 -20.65
N SER A 40 -4.87 3.08 -20.01
CA SER A 40 -5.14 4.46 -20.42
C SER A 40 -3.97 5.35 -20.00
N THR A 41 -3.50 6.08 -20.97
CA THR A 41 -2.40 7.04 -21.01
C THR A 41 -2.06 7.78 -19.72
N THR A 42 -0.81 7.63 -19.36
CA THR A 42 -0.05 8.32 -18.31
C THR A 42 -0.04 9.84 -18.53
N SER A 43 -0.66 10.60 -17.64
CA SER A 43 -0.42 12.03 -17.51
C SER A 43 0.40 12.29 -16.24
N MET A 44 1.60 12.86 -16.39
CA MET A 44 2.38 13.35 -15.26
C MET A 44 1.77 14.66 -14.77
N SER A 45 1.35 14.72 -13.50
CA SER A 45 0.98 15.96 -12.85
C SER A 45 2.21 16.63 -12.27
N ARG A 46 2.43 17.88 -12.63
CA ARG A 46 3.42 18.76 -12.01
C ARG A 46 2.73 19.51 -10.87
N GLU A 47 2.70 18.93 -9.69
CA GLU A 47 2.47 19.70 -8.49
C GLU A 47 3.82 20.19 -7.92
N THR A 48 3.80 21.20 -7.06
CA THR A 48 4.95 21.89 -6.46
C THR A 48 5.78 21.02 -5.51
N SER A 49 5.49 19.74 -5.42
CA SER A 49 6.27 18.72 -4.70
C SER A 49 7.27 18.07 -5.65
N ASP A 50 8.45 17.74 -5.14
CA ASP A 50 9.49 16.99 -5.89
C ASP A 50 9.03 15.56 -6.27
N ILE A 51 7.79 15.18 -5.98
CA ILE A 51 7.23 13.84 -6.19
C ILE A 51 6.31 13.86 -7.40
N GLN A 52 6.55 12.96 -8.33
CA GLN A 52 5.69 12.72 -9.49
C GLN A 52 5.01 11.36 -9.34
N TYR A 53 3.71 11.29 -9.64
CA TYR A 53 2.91 10.08 -9.54
C TYR A 53 2.41 9.62 -10.90
N LEU A 54 2.44 8.30 -11.14
CA LEU A 54 1.70 7.67 -12.22
C LEU A 54 0.41 7.06 -11.66
N LYS A 55 -0.70 7.29 -12.36
CA LYS A 55 -2.02 6.84 -11.95
C LYS A 55 -2.66 5.94 -12.99
N LYS A 56 -3.54 5.07 -12.53
CA LYS A 56 -4.46 4.27 -13.34
C LYS A 56 -5.89 4.72 -13.04
N ASP A 57 -6.66 5.01 -14.06
CA ASP A 57 -8.08 5.34 -13.92
C ASP A 57 -8.87 4.08 -13.56
N LEU A 58 -9.77 4.18 -12.59
CA LEU A 58 -10.65 3.13 -12.14
C LEU A 58 -12.05 3.32 -12.74
N GLU A 59 -12.84 2.23 -12.84
CA GLU A 59 -14.18 2.25 -13.42
C GLU A 59 -15.15 3.17 -12.67
N ASN A 60 -14.95 3.38 -11.37
CA ASN A 60 -15.75 4.28 -10.54
C ASN A 60 -15.39 5.77 -10.69
N GLY A 61 -14.51 6.12 -11.64
CA GLY A 61 -14.09 7.49 -11.91
C GLY A 61 -12.98 8.03 -11.01
N THR A 62 -12.51 7.26 -10.04
CA THR A 62 -11.36 7.58 -9.19
C THR A 62 -10.06 7.04 -9.78
N VAL A 63 -8.94 7.16 -9.08
CA VAL A 63 -7.64 6.67 -9.55
C VAL A 63 -6.92 5.84 -8.50
N SER A 64 -6.10 4.90 -9.00
CA SER A 64 -5.08 4.19 -8.26
C SER A 64 -3.72 4.77 -8.58
N ILE A 65 -2.87 4.98 -7.57
CA ILE A 65 -1.44 5.32 -7.77
C ILE A 65 -0.67 4.00 -7.81
N TRP A 66 0.12 3.80 -8.85
CA TRP A 66 0.90 2.57 -9.01
C TRP A 66 2.40 2.81 -9.17
N TYR A 67 2.85 4.06 -9.24
CA TYR A 67 4.26 4.44 -9.31
C TYR A 67 4.45 5.86 -8.80
N PHE A 68 5.59 6.13 -8.20
CA PHE A 68 6.05 7.49 -7.90
C PHE A 68 7.56 7.62 -8.16
N GLU A 69 7.98 8.84 -8.44
CA GLU A 69 9.39 9.21 -8.60
C GLU A 69 9.66 10.47 -7.81
N THR A 70 10.81 10.54 -7.16
CA THR A 70 11.27 11.71 -6.43
C THR A 70 12.61 12.18 -6.97
N SER A 71 12.84 13.50 -7.00
CA SER A 71 14.14 14.07 -7.41
C SER A 71 15.18 14.06 -6.29
N THR A 72 14.72 13.96 -5.04
CA THR A 72 15.53 13.87 -3.84
C THR A 72 15.01 12.72 -2.96
N PRO A 73 15.90 12.02 -2.21
CA PRO A 73 15.47 11.01 -1.26
C PRO A 73 14.45 11.59 -0.27
N GLN A 74 13.35 10.86 -0.08
CA GLN A 74 12.28 11.22 0.85
C GLN A 74 12.07 10.05 1.81
N ASP A 75 12.19 10.29 3.09
CA ASP A 75 11.82 9.32 4.12
C ASP A 75 10.33 9.36 4.48
N THR A 76 9.62 10.40 4.03
CA THR A 76 8.16 10.55 4.21
C THR A 76 7.49 10.84 2.87
N ILE A 77 6.50 10.03 2.52
CA ILE A 77 5.66 10.21 1.32
C ILE A 77 4.22 10.47 1.75
N ALA A 78 3.71 11.67 1.44
CA ALA A 78 2.30 11.99 1.59
C ALA A 78 1.58 11.75 0.26
N ILE A 79 0.63 10.82 0.25
CA ILE A 79 -0.20 10.53 -0.92
C ILE A 79 -1.24 11.65 -1.07
N PRO A 80 -1.37 12.29 -2.24
CA PRO A 80 -2.34 13.36 -2.44
C PRO A 80 -3.78 12.83 -2.47
N GLU A 81 -4.75 13.65 -2.06
CA GLU A 81 -6.18 13.31 -2.17
C GLU A 81 -6.64 13.22 -3.64
N GLU A 82 -6.01 14.00 -4.52
CA GLU A 82 -6.38 14.11 -5.93
C GLU A 82 -5.14 14.19 -6.83
N ILE A 83 -5.25 13.61 -8.01
CA ILE A 83 -4.28 13.77 -9.10
C ILE A 83 -5.02 14.16 -10.38
N ASN A 84 -4.69 15.32 -10.94
CA ASN A 84 -5.33 15.86 -12.14
C ASN A 84 -6.87 15.97 -12.01
N GLY A 85 -7.37 16.41 -10.84
CA GLY A 85 -8.80 16.58 -10.56
C GLY A 85 -9.56 15.26 -10.39
N LYS A 86 -8.87 14.14 -10.22
CA LYS A 86 -9.47 12.83 -9.91
C LYS A 86 -9.05 12.37 -8.53
N THR A 87 -10.00 11.92 -7.75
CA THR A 87 -9.79 11.44 -6.38
C THR A 87 -8.94 10.17 -6.35
N VAL A 88 -7.92 10.15 -5.52
CA VAL A 88 -7.10 8.97 -5.24
C VAL A 88 -7.85 8.08 -4.25
N SER A 89 -8.28 6.92 -4.69
CA SER A 89 -9.03 5.97 -3.86
C SER A 89 -8.29 4.65 -3.59
N GLN A 90 -7.17 4.42 -4.26
CA GLN A 90 -6.42 3.17 -4.10
C GLN A 90 -4.92 3.40 -4.13
N ILE A 91 -4.23 2.75 -3.21
CA ILE A 91 -2.79 2.49 -3.30
C ILE A 91 -2.63 1.31 -4.24
N GLY A 92 -1.96 1.53 -5.36
CA GLY A 92 -1.87 0.54 -6.43
C GLY A 92 -0.99 -0.64 -6.07
N GLU A 93 -1.11 -1.68 -6.88
CA GLU A 93 -0.28 -2.88 -6.78
C GLU A 93 1.20 -2.51 -6.81
N ARG A 94 1.96 -3.03 -5.84
CA ARG A 94 3.43 -2.93 -5.74
C ARG A 94 4.01 -1.51 -5.64
N LEU A 95 3.21 -0.51 -5.25
CA LEU A 95 3.65 0.89 -5.24
C LEU A 95 4.93 1.12 -4.43
N PHE A 96 5.05 0.48 -3.27
CA PHE A 96 6.22 0.54 -2.39
C PHE A 96 6.94 -0.81 -2.24
N GLU A 97 6.73 -1.76 -3.16
CA GLU A 97 7.35 -3.08 -3.08
C GLU A 97 8.88 -2.96 -3.09
N GLY A 98 9.52 -3.60 -2.08
CA GLY A 98 10.98 -3.59 -1.93
C GLY A 98 11.57 -2.20 -1.67
N ASN A 99 10.77 -1.26 -1.18
CA ASN A 99 11.26 0.07 -0.86
C ASN A 99 12.16 0.03 0.38
N GLU A 100 13.38 0.57 0.26
CA GLU A 100 14.40 0.60 1.31
C GLU A 100 14.74 2.03 1.77
N GLU A 101 13.91 3.02 1.47
CA GLU A 101 14.18 4.43 1.77
C GLU A 101 13.05 5.08 2.55
N VAL A 102 11.81 4.81 2.16
CA VAL A 102 10.63 5.44 2.78
C VAL A 102 10.38 4.83 4.15
N LYS A 103 10.28 5.71 5.16
CA LYS A 103 9.98 5.33 6.55
C LYS A 103 8.54 5.60 6.94
N THR A 104 7.93 6.63 6.36
CA THR A 104 6.57 7.02 6.69
C THR A 104 5.76 7.24 5.42
N VAL A 105 4.57 6.65 5.37
CA VAL A 105 3.59 6.93 4.32
C VAL A 105 2.32 7.48 4.94
N ILE A 106 1.85 8.63 4.43
CA ILE A 106 0.62 9.27 4.89
C ILE A 106 -0.44 9.06 3.82
N LEU A 107 -1.49 8.31 4.17
CA LEU A 107 -2.61 8.03 3.29
C LEU A 107 -3.73 9.06 3.49
N PRO A 108 -4.28 9.64 2.40
CA PRO A 108 -5.38 10.57 2.52
C PRO A 108 -6.68 9.85 2.90
N LYS A 109 -7.64 10.60 3.43
CA LYS A 109 -8.97 10.08 3.82
C LYS A 109 -9.79 9.49 2.66
N THR A 110 -9.35 9.69 1.43
CA THR A 110 -10.03 9.21 0.22
C THR A 110 -9.68 7.77 -0.15
N VAL A 111 -8.58 7.20 0.41
CA VAL A 111 -8.14 5.83 0.11
C VAL A 111 -9.11 4.83 0.73
N ARG A 112 -9.55 3.87 -0.10
CA ARG A 112 -10.46 2.77 0.24
C ARG A 112 -9.82 1.40 0.12
N ALA A 113 -8.76 1.27 -0.67
CA ALA A 113 -8.09 0.00 -0.84
C ALA A 113 -6.57 0.15 -0.87
N ILE A 114 -5.89 -0.82 -0.26
CA ILE A 114 -4.44 -1.00 -0.37
C ILE A 114 -4.22 -2.24 -1.21
N GLY A 115 -3.63 -2.05 -2.39
CA GLY A 115 -3.51 -3.04 -3.45
C GLY A 115 -2.55 -4.17 -3.13
N ASN A 116 -2.59 -5.18 -3.99
CA ASN A 116 -1.74 -6.37 -3.90
C ASN A 116 -0.25 -5.98 -3.81
N SER A 117 0.45 -6.54 -2.81
CA SER A 117 1.88 -6.29 -2.59
C SER A 117 2.26 -4.81 -2.46
N ALA A 118 1.33 -3.91 -2.13
CA ALA A 118 1.57 -2.46 -2.18
C ALA A 118 2.77 -2.01 -1.34
N PHE A 119 3.01 -2.63 -0.19
CA PHE A 119 4.16 -2.40 0.69
C PHE A 119 5.01 -3.67 0.89
N ASN A 120 4.87 -4.67 0.00
CA ASN A 120 5.57 -5.94 0.13
C ASN A 120 7.10 -5.71 0.22
N PHE A 121 7.73 -6.24 1.28
CA PHE A 121 9.16 -6.02 1.59
C PHE A 121 9.58 -4.53 1.63
N ALA A 122 8.70 -3.61 2.03
CA ALA A 122 9.10 -2.26 2.39
C ALA A 122 9.80 -2.29 3.77
N THR A 123 11.07 -2.72 3.77
CA THR A 123 11.78 -3.12 4.99
C THR A 123 12.14 -1.96 5.92
N THR A 124 12.18 -0.74 5.41
CA THR A 124 12.44 0.50 6.17
C THR A 124 11.19 1.22 6.63
N LEU A 125 10.01 0.75 6.22
CA LEU A 125 8.73 1.37 6.58
C LEU A 125 8.48 1.21 8.09
N GLU A 126 8.48 2.33 8.80
CA GLU A 126 8.27 2.41 10.24
C GLU A 126 6.81 2.74 10.59
N LYS A 127 6.13 3.51 9.72
CA LYS A 127 4.79 4.05 10.00
C LYS A 127 3.94 4.20 8.74
N VAL A 128 2.67 3.84 8.85
CA VAL A 128 1.64 4.22 7.88
C VAL A 128 0.53 4.97 8.61
N GLU A 129 0.33 6.24 8.24
CA GLU A 129 -0.77 7.04 8.77
C GLU A 129 -2.02 6.85 7.91
N ILE A 130 -3.04 6.20 8.46
CA ILE A 130 -4.30 5.90 7.78
C ILE A 130 -5.39 6.81 8.34
N SER A 131 -5.76 7.83 7.56
CA SER A 131 -6.74 8.85 7.99
C SER A 131 -8.16 8.59 7.52
N GLY A 132 -8.36 7.61 6.65
CA GLY A 132 -9.65 7.31 6.03
C GLY A 132 -10.07 5.86 6.17
N PRO A 133 -11.34 5.55 5.86
CA PRO A 133 -11.87 4.21 5.97
C PRO A 133 -11.35 3.33 4.82
N VAL A 134 -10.16 2.77 4.99
CA VAL A 134 -9.65 1.70 4.13
C VAL A 134 -10.57 0.50 4.34
N GLU A 135 -11.14 -0.01 3.25
CA GLU A 135 -12.12 -1.11 3.27
C GLU A 135 -11.47 -2.46 2.99
N ILE A 136 -10.39 -2.46 2.21
CA ILE A 136 -9.76 -3.69 1.73
C ILE A 136 -8.24 -3.59 1.81
N LEU A 137 -7.64 -4.59 2.44
CA LEU A 137 -6.24 -4.96 2.25
C LEU A 137 -6.19 -6.13 1.27
N GLU A 138 -5.56 -5.94 0.13
CA GLU A 138 -5.35 -7.02 -0.82
C GLU A 138 -4.17 -7.92 -0.38
N ASN A 139 -3.95 -9.01 -1.12
CA ASN A 139 -2.96 -10.01 -0.75
C ASN A 139 -1.56 -9.42 -0.60
N SER A 140 -0.83 -9.87 0.41
CA SER A 140 0.57 -9.48 0.69
C SER A 140 0.80 -7.97 0.82
N SER A 141 -0.25 -7.18 1.08
CA SER A 141 -0.16 -5.71 1.03
C SER A 141 0.89 -5.13 1.97
N PHE A 142 1.14 -5.75 3.14
CA PHE A 142 2.23 -5.41 4.09
C PHE A 142 3.17 -6.57 4.38
N TYR A 143 3.25 -7.58 3.51
CA TYR A 143 4.12 -8.72 3.75
C TYR A 143 5.59 -8.29 3.91
N GLY A 144 6.25 -8.72 4.99
CA GLY A 144 7.68 -8.46 5.20
C GLY A 144 8.05 -7.01 5.53
N CYS A 145 7.12 -6.20 6.04
CA CYS A 145 7.40 -4.85 6.54
C CYS A 145 8.11 -4.91 7.90
N ASN A 146 9.38 -5.25 7.89
CA ASN A 146 10.13 -5.62 9.09
C ASN A 146 10.37 -4.51 10.11
N SER A 147 10.28 -3.24 9.72
CA SER A 147 10.45 -2.08 10.62
C SER A 147 9.14 -1.51 11.12
N LEU A 148 8.00 -1.98 10.62
CA LEU A 148 6.68 -1.50 11.02
C LEU A 148 6.36 -2.00 12.43
N GLN A 149 6.12 -1.07 13.37
CA GLN A 149 5.91 -1.39 14.79
C GLN A 149 4.44 -1.41 15.18
N GLU A 150 3.67 -0.53 14.58
CA GLU A 150 2.24 -0.35 14.83
C GLU A 150 1.49 -0.17 13.52
N LEU A 151 0.31 -0.74 13.43
CA LEU A 151 -0.59 -0.53 12.31
C LEU A 151 -2.01 -0.32 12.85
N ASN A 152 -2.62 0.81 12.48
CA ASN A 152 -3.92 1.20 13.00
C ASN A 152 -4.90 1.46 11.86
N PHE A 153 -5.98 0.68 11.81
CA PHE A 153 -7.05 0.84 10.84
C PHE A 153 -8.28 1.45 11.50
N PRO A 154 -8.70 2.65 11.06
CA PRO A 154 -9.97 3.22 11.51
C PRO A 154 -11.16 2.38 11.01
N ASP A 155 -12.35 2.72 11.48
CA ASP A 155 -13.59 2.06 11.06
C ASP A 155 -13.73 2.00 9.52
N GLY A 156 -14.21 0.86 9.03
CA GLY A 156 -14.47 0.64 7.61
C GLY A 156 -13.75 -0.55 6.99
N LEU A 157 -12.69 -1.07 7.62
CA LEU A 157 -12.00 -2.26 7.12
C LEU A 157 -12.92 -3.48 7.20
N LYS A 158 -13.07 -4.17 6.06
CA LYS A 158 -13.96 -5.34 5.90
C LYS A 158 -13.19 -6.60 5.55
N LYS A 159 -12.06 -6.44 4.85
CA LYS A 159 -11.32 -7.58 4.31
C LYS A 159 -9.82 -7.43 4.50
N ILE A 160 -9.20 -8.49 4.99
CA ILE A 160 -7.75 -8.69 5.05
C ILE A 160 -7.44 -9.93 4.20
N GLY A 161 -6.79 -9.71 3.05
CA GLY A 161 -6.44 -10.74 2.08
C GLY A 161 -5.30 -11.64 2.55
N ASP A 162 -4.98 -12.62 1.73
CA ASP A 162 -3.96 -13.63 1.97
C ASP A 162 -2.58 -13.01 2.24
N HIS A 163 -1.95 -13.43 3.36
CA HIS A 163 -0.64 -12.94 3.80
C HIS A 163 -0.52 -11.41 3.90
N ALA A 164 -1.63 -10.69 3.99
CA ALA A 164 -1.62 -9.22 3.96
C ALA A 164 -0.80 -8.60 5.10
N ILE A 165 -0.81 -9.22 6.27
CA ILE A 165 -0.04 -8.80 7.45
C ILE A 165 0.74 -10.03 7.96
N THR A 166 1.78 -10.42 7.23
CA THR A 166 2.62 -11.58 7.56
C THR A 166 4.08 -11.18 7.50
N ALA A 167 4.93 -11.80 8.31
CA ALA A 167 6.37 -11.52 8.39
C ALA A 167 6.73 -10.06 8.72
N CYS A 168 5.89 -9.37 9.47
CA CYS A 168 6.17 -8.04 10.01
C CYS A 168 6.86 -8.16 11.37
N SER A 169 8.15 -8.51 11.40
CA SER A 169 8.85 -8.95 12.61
C SER A 169 8.92 -7.93 13.75
N SER A 170 8.76 -6.64 13.48
CA SER A 170 8.70 -5.59 14.49
C SER A 170 7.27 -5.18 14.88
N LEU A 171 6.24 -5.70 14.20
CA LEU A 171 4.85 -5.32 14.47
C LEU A 171 4.38 -5.98 15.78
N THR A 172 4.22 -5.18 16.82
CA THR A 172 3.77 -5.61 18.15
C THR A 172 2.34 -5.23 18.47
N ASP A 173 1.82 -4.19 17.82
CA ASP A 173 0.48 -3.67 18.08
C ASP A 173 -0.27 -3.44 16.76
N LEU A 174 -1.41 -4.12 16.60
CA LEU A 174 -2.30 -4.02 15.45
C LEU A 174 -3.69 -3.63 15.93
N TYR A 175 -4.21 -2.49 15.46
CA TYR A 175 -5.55 -2.02 15.79
C TYR A 175 -6.50 -2.30 14.63
N LEU A 176 -7.53 -3.11 14.87
CA LEU A 176 -8.54 -3.47 13.90
C LEU A 176 -9.93 -2.99 14.35
N PRO A 177 -10.73 -2.43 13.42
CA PRO A 177 -12.12 -2.11 13.75
C PRO A 177 -12.97 -3.38 13.93
N GLY A 178 -14.12 -3.24 14.56
CA GLY A 178 -15.04 -4.36 14.78
C GLY A 178 -15.76 -4.87 13.52
N THR A 179 -15.46 -4.31 12.36
CA THR A 179 -16.19 -4.50 11.08
C THR A 179 -15.52 -5.46 10.10
N VAL A 180 -14.41 -6.11 10.49
CA VAL A 180 -13.68 -7.01 9.57
C VAL A 180 -14.41 -8.34 9.47
N GLU A 181 -14.97 -8.59 8.30
CA GLU A 181 -15.78 -9.78 7.96
C GLU A 181 -14.91 -10.94 7.43
N GLU A 182 -13.86 -10.59 6.65
CA GLU A 182 -13.00 -11.56 6.01
C GLU A 182 -11.54 -11.36 6.46
N ILE A 183 -10.97 -12.37 7.11
CA ILE A 183 -9.54 -12.44 7.44
C ILE A 183 -9.05 -13.79 6.95
N ASP A 184 -8.05 -13.76 6.07
CA ASP A 184 -7.39 -14.98 5.62
C ASP A 184 -6.56 -15.57 6.76
N GLU A 185 -6.59 -16.90 6.93
CA GLU A 185 -5.99 -17.59 8.09
C GLU A 185 -4.46 -17.61 8.08
N ASP A 186 -3.82 -17.34 6.94
CA ASP A 186 -2.36 -17.27 6.82
C ASP A 186 -1.78 -15.91 7.23
N ASN A 187 -2.63 -15.01 7.77
CA ASN A 187 -2.17 -13.74 8.32
C ASN A 187 -1.51 -13.92 9.70
N PHE A 188 -0.77 -12.90 10.11
CA PHE A 188 -0.15 -12.67 11.42
C PHE A 188 1.05 -13.55 11.76
N ALA A 189 1.37 -14.55 10.94
CA ALA A 189 2.57 -15.35 11.15
C ALA A 189 3.85 -14.53 11.03
N LEU A 190 4.88 -14.87 11.85
CA LEU A 190 6.19 -14.20 11.85
C LEU A 190 6.14 -12.67 12.10
N CYS A 191 5.11 -12.21 12.79
CA CYS A 191 5.03 -10.84 13.32
C CYS A 191 5.74 -10.72 14.67
N GLY A 192 5.70 -9.55 15.30
CA GLY A 192 6.27 -9.34 16.64
C GLY A 192 5.68 -10.31 17.67
N GLU A 193 6.47 -10.69 18.66
CA GLU A 193 6.07 -11.72 19.62
C GLU A 193 5.94 -11.20 21.05
N PRO A 194 4.73 -11.23 21.65
CA PRO A 194 3.43 -11.54 21.02
C PRO A 194 2.92 -10.36 20.19
N LEU A 195 2.24 -10.64 19.07
CA LEU A 195 1.46 -9.62 18.37
C LEU A 195 0.17 -9.36 19.17
N LYS A 196 -0.02 -8.15 19.63
CA LYS A 196 -1.27 -7.71 20.25
C LYS A 196 -2.21 -7.18 19.19
N ILE A 197 -3.41 -7.76 19.09
CA ILE A 197 -4.44 -7.30 18.19
C ILE A 197 -5.55 -6.67 19.01
N HIS A 198 -5.65 -5.36 18.92
CA HIS A 198 -6.66 -4.55 19.62
C HIS A 198 -7.95 -4.52 18.80
N VAL A 199 -9.05 -4.92 19.41
CA VAL A 199 -10.38 -4.99 18.76
C VAL A 199 -11.47 -4.61 19.74
N PRO A 200 -12.61 -4.05 19.26
CA PRO A 200 -13.77 -3.83 20.12
C PRO A 200 -14.32 -5.16 20.65
N ALA A 201 -14.59 -5.20 21.95
CA ALA A 201 -15.13 -6.39 22.64
C ALA A 201 -16.48 -6.84 22.03
N GLY A 202 -16.65 -8.14 21.82
CA GLY A 202 -17.85 -8.75 21.24
C GLY A 202 -18.04 -8.47 19.74
N SER A 203 -17.03 -7.95 19.05
CA SER A 203 -17.09 -7.63 17.63
C SER A 203 -17.01 -8.85 16.73
N GLU A 204 -17.40 -8.68 15.46
CA GLU A 204 -17.23 -9.71 14.41
C GLU A 204 -15.77 -10.02 14.18
N THR A 205 -14.92 -8.99 14.17
CA THR A 205 -13.46 -9.13 14.05
C THR A 205 -12.88 -10.01 15.17
N GLU A 206 -13.28 -9.78 16.41
CA GLU A 206 -12.83 -10.61 17.54
C GLU A 206 -13.21 -12.08 17.35
N ALA A 207 -14.46 -12.34 16.96
CA ALA A 207 -14.93 -13.71 16.73
C ALA A 207 -14.10 -14.42 15.62
N ARG A 208 -13.78 -13.71 14.53
CA ARG A 208 -12.92 -14.23 13.45
C ARG A 208 -11.50 -14.53 13.92
N LEU A 209 -10.89 -13.65 14.70
CA LEU A 209 -9.56 -13.88 15.26
C LEU A 209 -9.54 -15.10 16.19
N GLN A 210 -10.58 -15.28 17.01
CA GLN A 210 -10.71 -16.47 17.88
C GLN A 210 -10.83 -17.76 17.07
N GLU A 211 -11.50 -17.74 15.89
CA GLU A 211 -11.55 -18.89 14.98
C GLU A 211 -10.16 -19.20 14.39
N ILE A 212 -9.44 -18.18 13.91
CA ILE A 212 -8.08 -18.31 13.37
C ILE A 212 -7.13 -18.89 14.43
N MET A 213 -7.18 -18.41 15.66
CA MET A 213 -6.36 -18.94 16.76
C MET A 213 -6.68 -20.41 17.10
N LYS A 214 -7.92 -20.85 16.89
CA LYS A 214 -8.30 -22.26 17.09
C LYS A 214 -7.81 -23.15 15.97
N SER A 215 -7.81 -22.66 14.72
CA SER A 215 -7.34 -23.41 13.55
C SER A 215 -5.82 -23.46 13.47
N ASN A 216 -5.15 -22.38 13.90
CA ASN A 216 -3.69 -22.23 13.85
C ASN A 216 -3.13 -21.96 15.26
N GLY A 217 -2.92 -23.05 16.02
CA GLY A 217 -2.46 -22.99 17.41
C GLY A 217 -1.03 -22.50 17.62
N ASP A 218 -0.25 -22.33 16.54
CA ASP A 218 1.14 -21.86 16.60
C ASP A 218 1.25 -20.34 16.47
N LEU A 219 0.13 -19.62 16.23
CA LEU A 219 0.13 -18.17 16.18
C LEU A 219 0.31 -17.56 17.58
N ASN A 220 1.38 -16.79 17.76
CA ASN A 220 1.64 -16.07 19.01
C ASN A 220 0.96 -14.70 18.99
N ILE A 221 -0.37 -14.67 18.95
CA ILE A 221 -1.19 -13.46 19.00
C ILE A 221 -1.93 -13.36 20.33
N GLN A 222 -2.11 -12.14 20.80
CA GLN A 222 -2.89 -11.79 21.97
C GLN A 222 -4.01 -10.83 21.54
N ILE A 223 -5.27 -11.24 21.72
CA ILE A 223 -6.41 -10.34 21.54
C ILE A 223 -6.49 -9.42 22.75
N VAL A 224 -6.60 -8.12 22.51
CA VAL A 224 -6.80 -7.06 23.50
C VAL A 224 -8.16 -6.41 23.23
N GLU A 225 -9.09 -6.59 24.15
CA GLU A 225 -10.44 -6.01 24.05
C GLU A 225 -10.41 -4.54 24.48
N GLU A 226 -11.02 -3.65 23.66
CA GLU A 226 -11.16 -2.21 23.93
C GLU A 226 -12.62 -1.78 24.11
#